data_be7f614c142532e8e0e3f3a409894890
#
_entry.id   be7f614c142532e8e0e3f3a409894890
#
_cell.length_a   1.000
_cell.length_b   1.000
_cell.length_c   1.000
_cell.angle_alpha   90.00
_cell.angle_beta   90.00
_cell.angle_gamma   90.00
#
_symmetry.space_group_name_H-M   'P 1'
#
loop_
_entity.id
_entity.type
_entity.pdbx_description
1 polymer ?
#
loop_
_entity_poly.entity_id
_entity_poly.type
_entity_poly.pdbx_seq_one_letter_code
_entity_poly.pdbx_strand_id
1 'polypeptide(L)'
;GVTILTSLNSYQTKKYYNNQNVNQLVKKFAINAKKNNLDGIVCSPLEISTVRKEVGNKMLIVVPGIRLEKKQINKKDDQKRILTPKQAINLGADYLVIGRPIVESNNPLKTIKEINKSIIEK
;
A
#
# COMPACT_ATOMS: atom_id res chain seq x y z
N GLY A 1 1.62 1.64 -13.36
CA GLY A 1 0.28 0.99 -13.41
C GLY A 1 -0.41 1.04 -12.06
N VAL A 2 -1.72 0.83 -12.04
CA VAL A 2 -2.51 0.78 -10.80
C VAL A 2 -3.24 -0.56 -10.75
N THR A 3 -3.19 -1.23 -9.58
CA THR A 3 -3.96 -2.45 -9.34
C THR A 3 -5.39 -2.11 -8.86
N ILE A 4 -5.91 -2.85 -7.89
CA ILE A 4 -7.21 -2.58 -7.29
C ILE A 4 -7.04 -1.49 -6.22
N LEU A 5 -7.90 -0.48 -6.25
CA LEU A 5 -7.90 0.59 -5.25
C LEU A 5 -8.19 0.03 -3.84
N THR A 6 -7.48 0.55 -2.83
CA THR A 6 -7.63 0.15 -1.42
C THR A 6 -9.05 0.31 -0.88
N SER A 7 -9.84 1.21 -1.48
CA SER A 7 -11.24 1.47 -1.12
C SER A 7 -12.23 0.44 -1.67
N LEU A 8 -11.83 -0.41 -2.63
CA LEU A 8 -12.73 -1.40 -3.22
C LEU A 8 -12.74 -2.69 -2.40
N ASN A 9 -13.94 -3.13 -2.03
CA ASN A 9 -14.17 -4.41 -1.38
C ASN A 9 -14.53 -5.52 -2.40
N SER A 10 -14.67 -6.75 -1.93
CA SER A 10 -15.00 -7.92 -2.78
C SER A 10 -16.33 -7.80 -3.53
N TYR A 11 -17.33 -7.14 -2.98
CA TYR A 11 -18.59 -6.87 -3.66
C TYR A 11 -18.40 -5.92 -4.85
N GLN A 12 -17.66 -4.83 -4.63
CA GLN A 12 -17.35 -3.86 -5.67
C GLN A 12 -16.44 -4.44 -6.76
N THR A 13 -15.46 -5.26 -6.37
CA THR A 13 -14.61 -5.94 -7.36
C THR A 13 -15.40 -6.96 -8.19
N LYS A 14 -16.38 -7.65 -7.61
CA LYS A 14 -17.31 -8.48 -8.37
C LYS A 14 -18.12 -7.65 -9.37
N LYS A 15 -18.66 -6.51 -8.93
CA LYS A 15 -19.46 -5.63 -9.77
C LYS A 15 -18.71 -5.07 -10.95
N TYR A 16 -17.45 -4.59 -10.73
CA TYR A 16 -16.68 -3.88 -11.75
C TYR A 16 -15.78 -4.79 -12.60
N TYR A 17 -15.30 -5.89 -12.02
CA TYR A 17 -14.33 -6.78 -12.66
C TYR A 17 -14.85 -8.21 -12.82
N ASN A 18 -16.09 -8.48 -12.47
CA ASN A 18 -16.70 -9.81 -12.44
C ASN A 18 -15.89 -10.85 -11.64
N ASN A 19 -15.18 -10.39 -10.61
CA ASN A 19 -14.33 -11.24 -9.77
C ASN A 19 -14.36 -10.75 -8.31
N GLN A 20 -14.61 -11.66 -7.37
CA GLN A 20 -14.63 -11.38 -5.93
C GLN A 20 -13.24 -11.51 -5.28
N ASN A 21 -12.31 -12.17 -5.92
CA ASN A 21 -10.99 -12.42 -5.36
C ASN A 21 -10.02 -11.28 -5.71
N VAL A 22 -9.92 -10.30 -4.81
CA VAL A 22 -9.04 -9.13 -4.94
C VAL A 22 -7.59 -9.55 -5.19
N ASN A 23 -7.10 -10.56 -4.48
CA ASN A 23 -5.73 -11.05 -4.63
C ASN A 23 -5.43 -11.60 -6.04
N GLN A 24 -6.37 -12.34 -6.62
CA GLN A 24 -6.23 -12.82 -8.00
C GLN A 24 -6.20 -11.67 -9.01
N LEU A 25 -7.05 -10.66 -8.81
CA LEU A 25 -7.08 -9.48 -9.66
C LEU A 25 -5.78 -8.69 -9.56
N VAL A 26 -5.31 -8.42 -8.35
CA VAL A 26 -4.04 -7.72 -8.11
C VAL A 26 -2.88 -8.46 -8.75
N LYS A 27 -2.81 -9.80 -8.57
CA LYS A 27 -1.80 -10.64 -9.22
C LYS A 27 -1.86 -10.53 -10.75
N LYS A 28 -3.05 -10.62 -11.34
CA LYS A 28 -3.26 -10.48 -12.79
C LYS A 28 -2.78 -9.13 -13.31
N PHE A 29 -3.12 -8.04 -12.62
CA PHE A 29 -2.68 -6.69 -12.98
C PHE A 29 -1.16 -6.53 -12.85
N ALA A 30 -0.56 -7.06 -11.79
CA ALA A 30 0.89 -7.04 -11.60
C ALA A 30 1.63 -7.78 -12.72
N ILE A 31 1.18 -8.97 -13.09
CA ILE A 31 1.73 -9.74 -14.22
C ILE A 31 1.59 -8.97 -15.53
N ASN A 32 0.42 -8.36 -15.79
CA ASN A 32 0.19 -7.59 -17.00
C ASN A 32 1.08 -6.34 -17.05
N ALA A 33 1.23 -5.62 -15.94
CA ALA A 33 2.12 -4.47 -15.85
C ALA A 33 3.58 -4.86 -16.19
N LYS A 34 4.05 -5.97 -15.62
CA LYS A 34 5.39 -6.51 -15.91
C LYS A 34 5.55 -6.90 -17.38
N LYS A 35 4.57 -7.60 -17.96
CA LYS A 35 4.60 -8.02 -19.38
C LYS A 35 4.63 -6.83 -20.34
N ASN A 36 4.06 -5.70 -19.95
CA ASN A 36 4.03 -4.47 -20.74
C ASN A 36 5.15 -3.49 -20.38
N ASN A 37 6.19 -3.96 -19.64
CA ASN A 37 7.37 -3.17 -19.29
C ASN A 37 7.07 -1.86 -18.58
N LEU A 38 6.07 -1.84 -17.68
CA LEU A 38 5.84 -0.66 -16.84
C LEU A 38 6.95 -0.54 -15.79
N ASP A 39 7.34 0.70 -15.46
CA ASP A 39 8.40 1.00 -14.50
C ASP A 39 7.99 0.69 -13.07
N GLY A 40 6.69 0.82 -12.75
CA GLY A 40 6.18 0.61 -11.41
C GLY A 40 4.68 0.34 -11.35
N ILE A 41 4.25 -0.06 -10.16
CA ILE A 41 2.85 -0.42 -9.90
C ILE A 41 2.39 0.09 -8.53
N VAL A 42 1.15 0.55 -8.46
CA VAL A 42 0.49 0.96 -7.21
C VAL A 42 -0.35 -0.21 -6.71
N CYS A 43 -0.18 -0.59 -5.45
CA CYS A 43 -1.01 -1.60 -4.79
C CYS A 43 -1.32 -1.22 -3.34
N SER A 44 -2.29 -1.88 -2.71
CA SER A 44 -2.56 -1.67 -1.30
C SER A 44 -1.51 -2.32 -0.39
N PRO A 45 -1.41 -1.89 0.88
CA PRO A 45 -0.45 -2.47 1.83
C PRO A 45 -0.52 -3.99 1.94
N LEU A 46 -1.72 -4.56 1.85
CA LEU A 46 -1.95 -6.00 2.02
C LEU A 46 -1.41 -6.84 0.86
N GLU A 47 -1.27 -6.25 -0.31
CA GLU A 47 -0.86 -6.95 -1.52
C GLU A 47 0.64 -6.81 -1.85
N ILE A 48 1.41 -6.03 -1.06
CA ILE A 48 2.84 -5.77 -1.34
C ILE A 48 3.61 -7.06 -1.61
N SER A 49 3.52 -8.04 -0.70
CA SER A 49 4.25 -9.31 -0.84
C SER A 49 3.81 -10.11 -2.08
N THR A 50 2.50 -10.10 -2.38
CA THR A 50 1.96 -10.76 -3.58
C THR A 50 2.49 -10.09 -4.83
N VAL A 51 2.43 -8.76 -4.90
CA VAL A 51 2.92 -8.00 -6.05
C VAL A 51 4.43 -8.17 -6.21
N ARG A 52 5.21 -8.01 -5.12
CA ARG A 52 6.68 -8.17 -5.16
C ARG A 52 7.10 -9.54 -5.68
N LYS A 53 6.41 -10.61 -5.28
CA LYS A 53 6.66 -11.96 -5.78
C LYS A 53 6.46 -12.08 -7.29
N GLU A 54 5.46 -11.42 -7.87
CA GLU A 54 5.16 -11.49 -9.29
C GLU A 54 6.07 -10.58 -10.13
N VAL A 55 6.33 -9.36 -9.66
CA VAL A 55 7.08 -8.37 -10.46
C VAL A 55 8.60 -8.47 -10.28
N GLY A 56 9.08 -9.04 -9.16
CA GLY A 56 10.51 -9.10 -8.83
C GLY A 56 11.03 -7.74 -8.33
N ASN A 57 12.36 -7.59 -8.26
CA ASN A 57 13.02 -6.43 -7.63
C ASN A 57 13.27 -5.25 -8.58
N LYS A 58 13.08 -5.42 -9.88
CA LYS A 58 13.33 -4.37 -10.87
C LYS A 58 12.19 -3.37 -11.01
N MET A 59 10.97 -3.79 -10.73
CA MET A 59 9.77 -2.97 -10.87
C MET A 59 9.46 -2.28 -9.55
N LEU A 60 9.18 -0.98 -9.60
CA LEU A 60 8.87 -0.17 -8.42
C LEU A 60 7.47 -0.49 -7.88
N ILE A 61 7.34 -0.55 -6.55
CA ILE A 61 6.05 -0.70 -5.86
C ILE A 61 5.76 0.55 -5.04
N VAL A 62 4.66 1.23 -5.38
CA VAL A 62 4.17 2.43 -4.71
C VAL A 62 2.95 2.09 -3.88
N VAL A 63 2.97 2.42 -2.59
CA VAL A 63 1.96 1.95 -1.64
C VAL A 63 1.29 3.11 -0.91
N PRO A 64 0.03 3.41 -1.21
CA PRO A 64 -0.81 4.32 -0.43
C PRO A 64 -1.42 3.61 0.79
N GLY A 65 -2.10 4.38 1.64
CA GLY A 65 -2.89 3.81 2.74
C GLY A 65 -2.07 3.39 3.95
N ILE A 66 -0.86 3.89 4.07
CA ILE A 66 0.01 3.68 5.23
C ILE A 66 -0.47 4.51 6.43
N ARG A 67 -0.32 3.98 7.63
CA ARG A 67 -0.66 4.65 8.89
C ARG A 67 0.53 4.62 9.85
N LEU A 68 0.59 5.61 10.72
CA LEU A 68 1.53 5.64 11.83
C LEU A 68 1.03 4.74 12.96
N GLU A 69 1.94 4.28 13.83
CA GLU A 69 1.57 3.41 14.95
C GLU A 69 0.47 3.98 15.85
N LYS A 70 -0.24 3.10 16.53
CA LYS A 70 -1.48 3.18 17.31
C LYS A 70 -1.83 4.42 18.16
N LYS A 71 -1.08 5.51 18.14
CA LYS A 71 -1.44 6.70 18.92
C LYS A 71 -2.66 7.48 18.39
N GLN A 72 -3.19 7.14 17.21
CA GLN A 72 -4.29 7.87 16.56
C GLN A 72 -5.44 6.98 16.08
N ILE A 73 -5.62 5.80 16.62
CA ILE A 73 -6.81 5.00 16.30
C ILE A 73 -7.96 5.51 17.17
N ASN A 74 -8.71 6.47 16.65
CA ASN A 74 -10.05 6.72 17.14
C ASN A 74 -10.85 5.43 17.01
N LYS A 75 -11.55 5.02 18.10
CA LYS A 75 -12.29 3.76 18.26
C LYS A 75 -13.36 3.44 17.20
N LYS A 76 -13.50 4.25 16.13
CA LYS A 76 -14.46 4.08 15.05
C LYS A 76 -13.87 3.57 13.74
N ASP A 77 -12.54 3.45 13.62
CA ASP A 77 -11.92 2.89 12.42
C ASP A 77 -11.79 1.37 12.58
N ASP A 78 -12.63 0.63 11.88
CA ASP A 78 -12.67 -0.84 11.75
C ASP A 78 -11.46 -1.37 10.95
N GLN A 79 -10.24 -0.89 11.29
CA GLN A 79 -9.03 -1.12 10.51
C GLN A 79 -8.11 -2.15 11.16
N LYS A 80 -8.50 -3.42 11.05
CA LYS A 80 -7.61 -4.56 11.35
C LYS A 80 -6.48 -4.76 10.32
N ARG A 81 -6.28 -3.84 9.36
CA ARG A 81 -5.45 -4.06 8.15
C ARG A 81 -4.54 -2.88 7.82
N ILE A 82 -3.86 -2.33 8.81
CA ILE A 82 -2.96 -1.18 8.64
C ILE A 82 -1.52 -1.66 8.72
N LEU A 83 -0.66 -1.20 7.80
CA LEU A 83 0.77 -1.34 7.89
C LEU A 83 1.42 -0.02 8.29
N THR A 84 2.45 -0.11 9.14
CA THR A 84 3.34 1.00 9.42
C THR A 84 4.31 1.23 8.25
N PRO A 85 4.95 2.41 8.15
CA PRO A 85 5.96 2.67 7.12
C PRO A 85 7.05 1.61 7.09
N LYS A 86 7.62 1.26 8.25
CA LYS A 86 8.66 0.22 8.37
C LYS A 86 8.19 -1.14 7.87
N GLN A 87 7.00 -1.56 8.27
CA GLN A 87 6.43 -2.83 7.81
C GLN A 87 6.25 -2.89 6.29
N ALA A 88 5.74 -1.80 5.68
CA ALA A 88 5.54 -1.75 4.23
C ALA A 88 6.86 -1.85 3.46
N ILE A 89 7.90 -1.14 3.89
CA ILE A 89 9.25 -1.24 3.30
C ILE A 89 9.81 -2.66 3.45
N ASN A 90 9.69 -3.27 4.64
CA ASN A 90 10.16 -4.64 4.87
C ASN A 90 9.43 -5.69 4.01
N LEU A 91 8.19 -5.44 3.62
CA LEU A 91 7.41 -6.28 2.70
C LEU A 91 7.77 -6.06 1.23
N GLY A 92 8.58 -5.04 0.92
CA GLY A 92 9.09 -4.77 -0.41
C GLY A 92 8.46 -3.57 -1.12
N ALA A 93 7.85 -2.62 -0.41
CA ALA A 93 7.48 -1.33 -0.98
C ALA A 93 8.73 -0.49 -1.24
N ASP A 94 8.78 0.20 -2.40
CA ASP A 94 9.85 1.15 -2.74
C ASP A 94 9.46 2.58 -2.36
N TYR A 95 8.18 2.93 -2.52
CA TYR A 95 7.64 4.24 -2.20
C TYR A 95 6.36 4.14 -1.38
N LEU A 96 6.23 5.03 -0.39
CA LEU A 96 5.04 5.15 0.45
C LEU A 96 4.32 6.47 0.16
N VAL A 97 3.00 6.42 -0.04
CA VAL A 97 2.16 7.60 -0.17
C VAL A 97 1.42 7.82 1.14
N ILE A 98 1.82 8.85 1.89
CA ILE A 98 1.29 9.17 3.21
C ILE A 98 0.70 10.58 3.17
N GLY A 99 -0.62 10.70 3.22
CA GLY A 99 -1.34 11.98 3.19
C GLY A 99 -1.85 12.37 4.58
N ARG A 100 -3.07 11.97 4.92
CA ARG A 100 -3.78 12.37 6.15
C ARG A 100 -2.94 12.32 7.44
N PRO A 101 -2.15 11.27 7.71
CA PRO A 101 -1.33 11.24 8.93
C PRO A 101 -0.33 12.39 9.05
N ILE A 102 0.05 13.00 7.93
CA ILE A 102 0.94 14.15 7.90
C ILE A 102 0.14 15.46 7.95
N VAL A 103 -0.82 15.63 7.04
CA VAL A 103 -1.52 16.91 6.87
C VAL A 103 -2.48 17.24 8.01
N GLU A 104 -3.00 16.22 8.70
CA GLU A 104 -3.88 16.37 9.89
C GLU A 104 -3.08 16.40 11.21
N SER A 105 -1.75 16.29 11.14
CA SER A 105 -0.89 16.35 12.33
C SER A 105 -0.75 17.78 12.84
N ASN A 106 -0.69 17.96 14.17
CA ASN A 106 -0.39 19.24 14.79
C ASN A 106 1.01 19.76 14.44
N ASN A 107 1.92 18.87 14.01
CA ASN A 107 3.26 19.23 13.58
C ASN A 107 3.70 18.33 12.39
N PRO A 108 3.33 18.68 11.15
CA PRO A 108 3.63 17.89 9.97
C PRO A 108 5.11 17.61 9.77
N LEU A 109 5.98 18.60 10.02
CA LEU A 109 7.43 18.42 9.87
C LEU A 109 8.01 17.42 10.85
N LYS A 110 7.57 17.43 12.10
CA LYS A 110 7.95 16.43 13.09
C LYS A 110 7.48 15.05 12.69
N THR A 111 6.24 14.94 12.24
CA THR A 111 5.65 13.68 11.76
C THR A 111 6.44 13.09 10.60
N ILE A 112 6.82 13.89 9.60
CA ILE A 112 7.66 13.43 8.48
C ILE A 112 9.02 12.92 8.97
N LYS A 113 9.67 13.65 9.89
CA LYS A 113 10.95 13.22 10.47
C LYS A 113 10.83 11.88 11.21
N GLU A 114 9.77 11.68 11.99
CA GLU A 114 9.49 10.43 12.70
C GLU A 114 9.25 9.28 11.73
N ILE A 115 8.49 9.51 10.65
CA ILE A 115 8.27 8.51 9.59
C ILE A 115 9.61 8.09 8.98
N ASN A 116 10.42 9.06 8.52
CA ASN A 116 11.70 8.78 7.89
C ASN A 116 12.64 8.02 8.84
N LYS A 117 12.70 8.42 10.10
CA LYS A 117 13.48 7.74 11.13
C LYS A 117 13.04 6.27 11.28
N SER A 118 11.73 6.01 11.35
CA SER A 118 11.18 4.66 11.49
C SER A 118 11.50 3.72 10.33
N ILE A 119 11.76 4.26 9.15
CA ILE A 119 12.13 3.49 7.95
C ILE A 119 13.63 3.15 7.94
N ILE A 120 14.48 4.07 8.41
CA ILE A 120 15.95 3.96 8.35
C ILE A 120 16.51 3.12 9.49
N GLU A 121 15.89 3.17 10.66
CA GLU A 121 16.34 2.38 11.82
C GLU A 121 16.08 0.88 11.60
N LYS A 122 17.18 0.12 11.47
CA LYS A 122 17.17 -1.36 11.38
C LYS A 122 16.87 -2.00 12.73
#